data_b7608b136e2d5aade81c896280b43e17
#
_entry.id   b7608b136e2d5aade81c896280b43e17
#
_cell.length_a   1.000
_cell.length_b   1.000
_cell.length_c   1.000
_cell.angle_alpha   90.00
_cell.angle_beta   90.00
_cell.angle_gamma   90.00
#
_symmetry.space_group_name_H-M   'P 1'
#
loop_
_entity.id
_entity.type
_entity.pdbx_description
1 polymer ?
#
loop_
_entity_poly.entity_id
_entity_poly.type
_entity_poly.pdbx_seq_one_letter_code
_entity_poly.pdbx_strand_id
1 'polypeptide(L)'
;MPQRAKREAQYRSITDRHGAAIARLAAVYEKDPALRQDLEQDIHLHLWRSLDGFREQCSLSTWTWRVAHNVCARHVDKAVRSRSAGDWIDIDSVEPADQRATPEQATGTALTLERLYALIDRLRPIDRQVVLLYLEDVEAEAIAEVTGLSSGAVATRIHRIKALLAQGFQPEAAS
;
A
#
# COMPACT_ATOMS: atom_id res chain seq x y z
N MET A 1 17.43 11.99 -28.56
CA MET A 1 17.73 13.01 -27.52
C MET A 1 16.48 13.48 -26.73
N PRO A 2 15.35 13.88 -27.32
CA PRO A 2 14.21 14.40 -26.55
C PRO A 2 13.55 13.35 -25.63
N GLN A 3 13.50 12.09 -26.01
CA GLN A 3 12.85 11.02 -25.24
C GLN A 3 13.60 10.68 -23.94
N ARG A 4 14.93 10.70 -23.96
CA ARG A 4 15.75 10.49 -22.74
C ARG A 4 15.55 11.62 -21.74
N ALA A 5 15.56 12.87 -22.20
CA ALA A 5 15.33 14.04 -21.34
C ALA A 5 13.92 14.03 -20.71
N LYS A 6 12.89 13.63 -21.49
CA LYS A 6 11.52 13.46 -20.98
C LYS A 6 11.47 12.40 -19.88
N ARG A 7 12.10 11.24 -20.11
CA ARG A 7 12.16 10.14 -19.12
C ARG A 7 12.86 10.57 -17.83
N GLU A 8 14.01 11.26 -17.94
CA GLU A 8 14.74 11.77 -16.79
C GLU A 8 13.91 12.77 -15.98
N ALA A 9 13.19 13.68 -16.65
CA ALA A 9 12.31 14.63 -15.99
C ALA A 9 11.12 13.96 -15.29
N GLN A 10 10.49 12.98 -15.92
CA GLN A 10 9.41 12.20 -15.34
C GLN A 10 9.90 11.39 -14.12
N TYR A 11 11.05 10.72 -14.23
CA TYR A 11 11.62 9.96 -13.12
C TYR A 11 11.98 10.86 -11.95
N ARG A 12 12.57 12.02 -12.19
CA ARG A 12 12.84 13.01 -11.14
C ARG A 12 11.56 13.45 -10.45
N SER A 13 10.51 13.75 -11.21
CA SER A 13 9.19 14.08 -10.63
C SER A 13 8.63 12.96 -9.76
N ILE A 14 8.84 11.69 -10.14
CA ILE A 14 8.45 10.53 -9.32
C ILE A 14 9.25 10.49 -8.01
N THR A 15 10.56 10.58 -8.09
CA THR A 15 11.43 10.50 -6.90
C THR A 15 11.17 11.65 -5.93
N ASP A 16 10.99 12.86 -6.44
CA ASP A 16 10.72 14.04 -5.61
C ASP A 16 9.36 13.95 -4.89
N ARG A 17 8.34 13.40 -5.55
CA ARG A 17 6.97 13.33 -4.98
C ARG A 17 6.71 12.05 -4.19
N HIS A 18 7.23 10.92 -4.64
CA HIS A 18 6.84 9.60 -4.15
C HIS A 18 7.99 8.80 -3.54
N GLY A 19 9.25 9.30 -3.57
CA GLY A 19 10.41 8.55 -3.09
C GLY A 19 10.27 8.07 -1.64
N ALA A 20 9.88 8.97 -0.73
CA ALA A 20 9.66 8.61 0.67
C ALA A 20 8.50 7.62 0.85
N ALA A 21 7.43 7.75 0.06
CA ALA A 21 6.28 6.85 0.10
C ALA A 21 6.61 5.46 -0.47
N ILE A 22 7.45 5.40 -1.51
CA ILE A 22 7.97 4.13 -2.06
C ILE A 22 8.83 3.42 -1.01
N ALA A 23 9.69 4.14 -0.28
CA ALA A 23 10.49 3.57 0.79
C ALA A 23 9.61 3.01 1.93
N ARG A 24 8.54 3.72 2.33
CA ARG A 24 7.55 3.20 3.29
C ARG A 24 6.83 1.97 2.75
N LEU A 25 6.42 1.97 1.49
CA LEU A 25 5.80 0.83 0.85
C LEU A 25 6.72 -0.41 0.92
N ALA A 26 7.99 -0.27 0.55
CA ALA A 26 8.97 -1.35 0.64
C ALA A 26 9.12 -1.88 2.08
N ALA A 27 9.11 -0.99 3.09
CA ALA A 27 9.22 -1.35 4.50
C ALA A 27 8.00 -2.13 5.03
N VAL A 28 6.82 -1.94 4.44
CA VAL A 28 5.64 -2.75 4.79
C VAL A 28 5.72 -4.15 4.20
N TYR A 29 6.23 -4.28 2.98
CA TYR A 29 6.30 -5.56 2.29
C TYR A 29 7.52 -6.40 2.67
N GLU A 30 8.61 -5.76 3.16
CA GLU A 30 9.84 -6.47 3.54
C GLU A 30 10.40 -5.92 4.87
N LYS A 31 10.53 -6.81 5.86
CA LYS A 31 10.99 -6.47 7.21
C LYS A 31 12.51 -6.54 7.34
N ASP A 32 13.16 -7.42 6.57
CA ASP A 32 14.61 -7.49 6.54
C ASP A 32 15.20 -6.23 5.89
N PRO A 33 16.09 -5.49 6.57
CA PRO A 33 16.60 -4.22 6.05
C PRO A 33 17.36 -4.33 4.72
N ALA A 34 18.09 -5.44 4.50
CA ALA A 34 18.86 -5.64 3.27
C ALA A 34 17.92 -5.97 2.11
N LEU A 35 16.98 -6.89 2.31
CA LEU A 35 15.98 -7.27 1.30
C LEU A 35 15.02 -6.12 1.00
N ARG A 36 14.72 -5.29 1.98
CA ARG A 36 13.92 -4.07 1.80
C ARG A 36 14.61 -3.07 0.90
N GLN A 37 15.92 -2.86 1.08
CA GLN A 37 16.71 -2.00 0.20
C GLN A 37 16.73 -2.53 -1.24
N ASP A 38 16.87 -3.84 -1.40
CA ASP A 38 16.80 -4.49 -2.71
C ASP A 38 15.41 -4.30 -3.35
N LEU A 39 14.32 -4.48 -2.58
CA LEU A 39 12.96 -4.25 -3.06
C LEU A 39 12.75 -2.79 -3.49
N GLU A 40 13.21 -1.82 -2.71
CA GLU A 40 13.12 -0.40 -3.06
C GLU A 40 13.87 -0.10 -4.36
N GLN A 41 15.09 -0.63 -4.52
CA GLN A 41 15.86 -0.51 -5.76
C GLN A 41 15.15 -1.16 -6.95
N ASP A 42 14.55 -2.33 -6.76
CA ASP A 42 13.77 -3.01 -7.79
C ASP A 42 12.56 -2.18 -8.23
N ILE A 43 11.84 -1.55 -7.29
CA ILE A 43 10.75 -0.63 -7.62
C ILE A 43 11.27 0.51 -8.50
N HIS A 44 12.33 1.19 -8.09
CA HIS A 44 12.92 2.28 -8.85
C HIS A 44 13.42 1.85 -10.24
N LEU A 45 14.02 0.68 -10.34
CA LEU A 45 14.48 0.12 -11.60
C LEU A 45 13.32 -0.19 -12.55
N HIS A 46 12.22 -0.75 -12.03
CA HIS A 46 11.02 -1.03 -12.83
C HIS A 46 10.34 0.27 -13.28
N LEU A 47 10.24 1.26 -12.42
CA LEU A 47 9.77 2.60 -12.77
C LEU A 47 10.58 3.19 -13.92
N TRP A 48 11.91 3.23 -13.76
CA TRP A 48 12.80 3.76 -14.79
C TRP A 48 12.66 3.05 -16.14
N ARG A 49 12.65 1.71 -16.13
CA ARG A 49 12.57 0.91 -17.36
C ARG A 49 11.22 1.01 -18.07
N SER A 50 10.13 1.13 -17.31
CA SER A 50 8.79 1.14 -17.87
C SER A 50 8.29 2.54 -18.28
N LEU A 51 9.00 3.62 -17.93
CA LEU A 51 8.65 5.00 -18.35
C LEU A 51 8.60 5.17 -19.86
N ASP A 52 9.40 4.46 -20.63
CA ASP A 52 9.36 4.50 -22.10
C ASP A 52 8.01 4.00 -22.67
N GLY A 53 7.30 3.16 -21.89
CA GLY A 53 5.97 2.65 -22.22
C GLY A 53 4.81 3.47 -21.64
N PHE A 54 5.07 4.51 -20.85
CA PHE A 54 4.04 5.34 -20.27
C PHE A 54 3.34 6.19 -21.34
N ARG A 55 2.06 5.88 -21.61
CA ARG A 55 1.24 6.50 -22.67
C ARG A 55 0.32 7.62 -22.18
N GLU A 56 0.50 8.11 -20.94
CA GLU A 56 -0.33 9.17 -20.35
C GLU A 56 -1.85 8.85 -20.29
N GLN A 57 -2.19 7.55 -20.24
CA GLN A 57 -3.58 7.09 -20.11
C GLN A 57 -4.15 7.28 -18.69
N CYS A 58 -3.29 7.55 -17.73
CA CYS A 58 -3.60 7.93 -16.36
C CYS A 58 -2.56 8.95 -15.88
N SER A 59 -2.73 9.49 -14.68
CA SER A 59 -1.73 10.39 -14.09
C SER A 59 -0.40 9.65 -13.88
N LEU A 60 0.71 10.38 -13.91
CA LEU A 60 2.03 9.82 -13.62
C LEU A 60 2.07 9.22 -12.19
N SER A 61 1.34 9.82 -11.25
CA SER A 61 1.21 9.32 -9.88
C SER A 61 0.48 7.96 -9.84
N THR A 62 -0.69 7.85 -10.47
CA THR A 62 -1.45 6.58 -10.56
C THR A 62 -0.62 5.48 -11.21
N TRP A 63 0.08 5.82 -12.28
CA TRP A 63 0.97 4.88 -12.97
C TRP A 63 2.13 4.43 -12.07
N THR A 64 2.75 5.37 -11.31
CA THR A 64 3.82 5.07 -10.37
C THR A 64 3.36 4.05 -9.33
N TRP A 65 2.20 4.28 -8.73
CA TRP A 65 1.64 3.36 -7.73
C TRP A 65 1.33 1.99 -8.31
N ARG A 66 0.78 1.93 -9.53
CA ARG A 66 0.54 0.65 -10.22
C ARG A 66 1.83 -0.15 -10.40
N VAL A 67 2.90 0.48 -10.87
CA VAL A 67 4.21 -0.18 -11.03
C VAL A 67 4.78 -0.62 -9.69
N ALA A 68 4.81 0.26 -8.69
CA ALA A 68 5.36 -0.04 -7.38
C ALA A 68 4.65 -1.21 -6.69
N HIS A 69 3.31 -1.19 -6.65
CA HIS A 69 2.54 -2.29 -6.07
C HIS A 69 2.68 -3.61 -6.83
N ASN A 70 2.79 -3.58 -8.16
CA ASN A 70 3.04 -4.79 -8.94
C ASN A 70 4.42 -5.41 -8.63
N VAL A 71 5.43 -4.61 -8.36
CA VAL A 71 6.75 -5.10 -7.93
C VAL A 71 6.65 -5.73 -6.54
N CYS A 72 6.01 -5.04 -5.60
CA CYS A 72 5.80 -5.56 -4.24
C CYS A 72 4.99 -6.86 -4.22
N ALA A 73 3.91 -6.96 -5.02
CA ALA A 73 3.11 -8.17 -5.12
C ALA A 73 3.94 -9.38 -5.59
N ARG A 74 4.78 -9.18 -6.62
CA ARG A 74 5.70 -10.24 -7.09
C ARG A 74 6.73 -10.63 -6.04
N HIS A 75 7.22 -9.68 -5.25
CA HIS A 75 8.15 -9.96 -4.15
C HIS A 75 7.49 -10.87 -3.12
N VAL A 76 6.25 -10.56 -2.72
CA VAL A 76 5.46 -11.39 -1.79
C VAL A 76 5.14 -12.76 -2.37
N ASP A 77 4.71 -12.85 -3.63
CA ASP A 77 4.40 -14.14 -4.28
C ASP A 77 5.60 -15.08 -4.29
N LYS A 78 6.80 -14.51 -4.44
CA LYS A 78 8.05 -15.28 -4.35
C LYS A 78 8.32 -15.78 -2.93
N ALA A 79 7.99 -14.98 -1.90
CA ALA A 79 8.15 -15.31 -0.49
C ALA A 79 7.00 -16.22 0.04
N VAL A 80 5.76 -16.03 -0.44
CA VAL A 80 4.54 -16.76 0.01
C VAL A 80 4.45 -18.18 -0.55
N ARG A 81 5.16 -18.50 -1.61
CA ARG A 81 5.30 -19.94 -2.02
C ARG A 81 5.88 -20.81 -0.90
N SER A 82 6.39 -20.20 0.18
CA SER A 82 6.86 -20.87 1.38
C SER A 82 5.94 -20.71 2.62
N ARG A 83 4.83 -19.96 2.53
CA ARG A 83 3.88 -19.76 3.64
C ARG A 83 2.49 -20.27 3.26
N SER A 84 1.88 -21.02 4.17
CA SER A 84 0.50 -21.52 4.02
C SER A 84 -0.49 -20.36 3.88
N ALA A 85 -1.41 -20.44 2.90
CA ALA A 85 -2.45 -19.45 2.60
C ALA A 85 -3.53 -19.29 3.70
N GLY A 86 -3.27 -19.76 4.93
CA GLY A 86 -4.30 -20.00 5.96
C GLY A 86 -4.60 -18.85 6.93
N ASP A 87 -3.80 -17.78 6.97
CA ASP A 87 -3.89 -16.78 8.06
C ASP A 87 -4.33 -15.37 7.60
N TRP A 88 -4.96 -15.25 6.44
CA TRP A 88 -5.43 -13.94 5.96
C TRP A 88 -6.72 -13.51 6.67
N ILE A 89 -6.78 -12.25 7.10
CA ILE A 89 -8.03 -11.66 7.57
C ILE A 89 -8.94 -11.43 6.37
N ASP A 90 -10.15 -11.99 6.44
CA ASP A 90 -11.21 -11.68 5.48
C ASP A 90 -11.98 -10.43 5.93
N ILE A 91 -11.71 -9.29 5.27
CA ILE A 91 -12.39 -8.04 5.58
C ILE A 91 -13.89 -8.09 5.26
N ASP A 92 -14.35 -9.02 4.44
CA ASP A 92 -15.77 -9.16 4.10
C ASP A 92 -16.56 -9.74 5.29
N SER A 93 -15.89 -10.40 6.24
CA SER A 93 -16.46 -10.86 7.51
C SER A 93 -16.45 -9.80 8.62
N VAL A 94 -15.80 -8.65 8.40
CA VAL A 94 -15.76 -7.55 9.39
C VAL A 94 -17.06 -6.75 9.29
N GLU A 95 -17.82 -6.74 10.40
CA GLU A 95 -18.99 -5.87 10.49
C GLU A 95 -18.57 -4.40 10.47
N PRO A 96 -19.25 -3.54 9.68
CA PRO A 96 -18.98 -2.11 9.69
C PRO A 96 -19.21 -1.55 11.10
N ALA A 97 -18.15 -1.05 11.76
CA ALA A 97 -18.33 -0.36 13.01
C ALA A 97 -19.18 0.90 12.81
N ASP A 98 -20.11 1.12 13.72
CA ASP A 98 -20.93 2.33 13.77
C ASP A 98 -20.01 3.57 13.74
N GLN A 99 -20.35 4.59 12.95
CA GLN A 99 -19.50 5.75 12.61
C GLN A 99 -19.02 6.62 13.80
N ARG A 100 -19.13 6.14 15.03
CA ARG A 100 -18.86 6.89 16.26
C ARG A 100 -17.47 6.70 16.86
N ALA A 101 -16.64 5.82 16.32
CA ALA A 101 -15.27 5.63 16.81
C ALA A 101 -14.30 6.47 15.98
N THR A 102 -14.06 7.69 16.40
CA THR A 102 -12.94 8.52 15.90
C THR A 102 -11.61 8.00 16.44
N PRO A 103 -10.55 7.90 15.61
CA PRO A 103 -9.24 7.39 16.05
C PRO A 103 -8.43 8.35 16.91
N GLU A 104 -9.03 9.36 17.51
CA GLU A 104 -8.34 10.49 18.16
C GLU A 104 -7.66 10.20 19.52
N GLN A 105 -7.62 8.94 20.00
CA GLN A 105 -7.08 8.65 21.35
C GLN A 105 -5.98 7.59 21.41
N ALA A 106 -5.23 7.34 20.33
CA ALA A 106 -4.09 6.43 20.39
C ALA A 106 -2.78 7.19 20.70
N THR A 107 -2.56 7.53 21.95
CA THR A 107 -1.30 8.08 22.45
C THR A 107 -0.31 6.95 22.74
N GLY A 108 0.59 6.67 21.77
CA GLY A 108 1.65 5.67 21.93
C GLY A 108 2.28 5.37 20.57
N THR A 109 3.05 6.32 20.00
CA THR A 109 3.38 6.35 18.58
C THR A 109 4.15 5.16 18.01
N ALA A 110 5.10 4.56 18.71
CA ALA A 110 5.91 3.47 18.15
C ALA A 110 5.19 2.11 18.20
N LEU A 111 4.61 1.74 19.35
CA LEU A 111 3.83 0.50 19.51
C LEU A 111 2.58 0.49 18.60
N THR A 112 2.03 1.66 18.33
CA THR A 112 0.87 1.84 17.47
C THR A 112 1.21 1.55 16.00
N LEU A 113 2.36 1.98 15.50
CA LEU A 113 2.81 1.72 14.15
C LEU A 113 3.15 0.24 13.92
N GLU A 114 3.83 -0.41 14.87
CA GLU A 114 4.11 -1.85 14.77
C GLU A 114 2.83 -2.68 14.72
N ARG A 115 1.84 -2.36 15.56
CA ARG A 115 0.53 -3.02 15.53
C ARG A 115 -0.22 -2.77 14.23
N LEU A 116 -0.18 -1.54 13.72
CA LEU A 116 -0.77 -1.19 12.42
C LEU A 116 -0.16 -2.03 11.30
N TYR A 117 1.16 -2.08 11.22
CA TYR A 117 1.84 -2.87 10.20
C TYR A 117 1.59 -4.37 10.36
N ALA A 118 1.51 -4.88 11.59
CA ALA A 118 1.16 -6.27 11.85
C ALA A 118 -0.26 -6.63 11.38
N LEU A 119 -1.23 -5.73 11.54
CA LEU A 119 -2.59 -5.90 11.03
C LEU A 119 -2.63 -5.83 9.50
N ILE A 120 -1.94 -4.85 8.91
CA ILE A 120 -1.84 -4.71 7.44
C ILE A 120 -1.21 -5.98 6.83
N ASP A 121 -0.22 -6.57 7.50
CA ASP A 121 0.47 -7.78 7.03
C ASP A 121 -0.44 -9.02 6.98
N ARG A 122 -1.51 -9.02 7.77
CA ARG A 122 -2.52 -10.08 7.81
C ARG A 122 -3.66 -9.87 6.80
N LEU A 123 -3.73 -8.72 6.14
CA LEU A 123 -4.72 -8.48 5.10
C LEU A 123 -4.38 -9.23 3.81
N ARG A 124 -5.41 -9.64 3.07
CA ARG A 124 -5.23 -10.16 1.71
C ARG A 124 -4.45 -9.14 0.85
N PRO A 125 -3.67 -9.59 -0.14
CA PRO A 125 -2.84 -8.68 -0.96
C PRO A 125 -3.59 -7.49 -1.53
N ILE A 126 -4.82 -7.67 -2.01
CA ILE A 126 -5.65 -6.59 -2.57
C ILE A 126 -6.09 -5.58 -1.49
N ASP A 127 -6.43 -6.04 -0.30
CA ASP A 127 -6.87 -5.20 0.80
C ASP A 127 -5.69 -4.41 1.38
N ARG A 128 -4.52 -5.05 1.46
CA ARG A 128 -3.25 -4.40 1.81
C ARG A 128 -2.92 -3.28 0.82
N GLN A 129 -3.07 -3.52 -0.48
CA GLN A 129 -2.83 -2.53 -1.51
C GLN A 129 -3.77 -1.33 -1.35
N VAL A 130 -5.06 -1.57 -1.13
CA VAL A 130 -6.05 -0.50 -0.92
C VAL A 130 -5.70 0.36 0.28
N VAL A 131 -5.40 -0.24 1.45
CA VAL A 131 -5.11 0.54 2.66
C VAL A 131 -3.80 1.31 2.55
N LEU A 132 -2.77 0.76 1.92
CA LEU A 132 -1.49 1.46 1.77
C LEU A 132 -1.62 2.67 0.85
N LEU A 133 -2.36 2.56 -0.24
CA LEU A 133 -2.67 3.70 -1.12
C LEU A 133 -3.50 4.76 -0.39
N TYR A 134 -4.49 4.33 0.40
CA TYR A 134 -5.29 5.23 1.21
C TYR A 134 -4.45 6.00 2.24
N LEU A 135 -3.48 5.34 2.90
CA LEU A 135 -2.58 5.97 3.88
C LEU A 135 -1.58 6.95 3.23
N GLU A 136 -1.36 6.86 1.93
CA GLU A 136 -0.57 7.81 1.13
C GLU A 136 -1.45 8.89 0.47
N ASP A 137 -2.66 9.12 1.00
CA ASP A 137 -3.63 10.13 0.54
C ASP A 137 -3.97 10.01 -0.97
N VAL A 138 -3.95 8.77 -1.52
CA VAL A 138 -4.35 8.53 -2.89
C VAL A 138 -5.88 8.52 -2.98
N GLU A 139 -6.44 9.28 -3.92
CA GLU A 139 -7.87 9.39 -4.14
C GLU A 139 -8.50 8.03 -4.52
N ALA A 140 -9.76 7.82 -4.11
CA ALA A 140 -10.45 6.53 -4.30
C ALA A 140 -10.54 6.09 -5.77
N GLU A 141 -10.70 7.05 -6.69
CA GLU A 141 -10.71 6.80 -8.13
C GLU A 141 -9.34 6.30 -8.63
N ALA A 142 -8.26 6.90 -8.14
CA ALA A 142 -6.90 6.49 -8.48
C ALA A 142 -6.57 5.12 -7.85
N ILE A 143 -7.05 4.84 -6.62
CA ILE A 143 -6.95 3.51 -6.01
C ILE A 143 -7.68 2.47 -6.87
N ALA A 144 -8.88 2.79 -7.35
CA ALA A 144 -9.66 1.92 -8.24
C ALA A 144 -8.88 1.61 -9.53
N GLU A 145 -8.28 2.64 -10.16
CA GLU A 145 -7.43 2.46 -11.35
C GLU A 145 -6.19 1.59 -11.08
N VAL A 146 -5.54 1.75 -9.93
CA VAL A 146 -4.34 0.98 -9.55
C VAL A 146 -4.69 -0.47 -9.28
N THR A 147 -5.79 -0.72 -8.56
CA THR A 147 -6.17 -2.05 -8.06
C THR A 147 -7.04 -2.86 -9.01
N GLY A 148 -7.68 -2.19 -9.99
CA GLY A 148 -8.68 -2.79 -10.87
C GLY A 148 -10.05 -3.00 -10.21
N LEU A 149 -10.27 -2.45 -9.01
CA LEU A 149 -11.56 -2.46 -8.32
C LEU A 149 -12.46 -1.33 -8.81
N SER A 150 -13.78 -1.42 -8.54
CA SER A 150 -14.64 -0.25 -8.67
C SER A 150 -14.45 0.73 -7.51
N SER A 151 -14.74 2.03 -7.72
CA SER A 151 -14.63 3.04 -6.65
C SER A 151 -15.53 2.70 -5.44
N GLY A 152 -16.70 2.12 -5.68
CA GLY A 152 -17.59 1.63 -4.61
C GLY A 152 -16.98 0.48 -3.81
N ALA A 153 -16.30 -0.46 -4.48
CA ALA A 153 -15.59 -1.55 -3.82
C ALA A 153 -14.40 -1.03 -3.00
N VAL A 154 -13.67 -0.03 -3.51
CA VAL A 154 -12.58 0.65 -2.77
C VAL A 154 -13.13 1.32 -1.51
N ALA A 155 -14.20 2.11 -1.61
CA ALA A 155 -14.81 2.79 -0.47
C ALA A 155 -15.27 1.80 0.61
N THR A 156 -15.93 0.72 0.21
CA THR A 156 -16.36 -0.35 1.12
C THR A 156 -15.20 -1.00 1.84
N ARG A 157 -14.11 -1.32 1.13
CA ARG A 157 -12.90 -1.90 1.70
C ARG A 157 -12.23 -0.97 2.69
N ILE A 158 -12.04 0.30 2.33
CA ILE A 158 -11.47 1.31 3.23
C ILE A 158 -12.31 1.41 4.51
N HIS A 159 -13.64 1.44 4.39
CA HIS A 159 -14.53 1.52 5.55
C HIS A 159 -14.35 0.30 6.49
N ARG A 160 -14.35 -0.91 5.94
CA ARG A 160 -14.15 -2.15 6.73
C ARG A 160 -12.76 -2.25 7.34
N ILE A 161 -11.72 -1.86 6.60
CA ILE A 161 -10.35 -1.85 7.11
C ILE A 161 -10.21 -0.85 8.25
N LYS A 162 -10.81 0.34 8.15
CA LYS A 162 -10.85 1.31 9.25
C LYS A 162 -11.51 0.74 10.49
N ALA A 163 -12.62 0.04 10.35
CA ALA A 163 -13.31 -0.63 11.46
C ALA A 163 -12.41 -1.69 12.12
N LEU A 164 -11.74 -2.52 11.31
CA LEU A 164 -10.79 -3.52 11.79
C LEU A 164 -9.63 -2.88 12.55
N LEU A 165 -9.04 -1.83 12.00
CA LEU A 165 -7.94 -1.10 12.63
C LEU A 165 -8.39 -0.48 13.95
N ALA A 166 -9.58 0.14 14.01
CA ALA A 166 -10.13 0.72 15.23
C ALA A 166 -10.35 -0.35 16.32
N GLN A 167 -10.79 -1.55 15.98
CA GLN A 167 -10.93 -2.67 16.91
C GLN A 167 -9.57 -3.16 17.44
N GLY A 168 -8.55 -3.20 16.57
CA GLY A 168 -7.19 -3.62 16.95
C GLY A 168 -6.46 -2.61 17.84
N PHE A 169 -6.96 -1.38 17.96
CA PHE A 169 -6.41 -0.33 18.83
C PHE A 169 -7.22 -0.08 20.11
N GLN A 170 -8.32 -0.80 20.33
CA GLN A 170 -9.01 -0.73 21.62
C GLN A 170 -8.08 -1.34 22.69
N PRO A 171 -7.84 -0.65 23.84
CA PRO A 171 -7.17 -1.27 24.96
C PRO A 171 -7.99 -2.49 25.39
N GLU A 172 -7.34 -3.64 25.55
CA GLU A 172 -7.98 -4.78 26.21
C GLU A 172 -8.61 -4.25 27.51
N ALA A 173 -9.93 -4.30 27.59
CA ALA A 173 -10.62 -3.98 28.82
C ALA A 173 -10.08 -4.96 29.87
N ALA A 174 -9.30 -4.41 30.79
CA ALA A 174 -8.76 -5.17 31.91
C ALA A 174 -9.93 -5.87 32.68
N SER A 175 -9.97 -7.19 32.57
CA SER A 175 -10.81 -8.04 33.40
C SER A 175 -10.18 -8.21 34.78
#